data_96817f276911c44c5c6c582e3242af1c
#
_entry.id   96817f276911c44c5c6c582e3242af1c
#
_cell.length_a   1.000
_cell.length_b   1.000
_cell.length_c   1.000
_cell.angle_alpha   90.00
_cell.angle_beta   90.00
_cell.angle_gamma   90.00
#
_symmetry.space_group_name_H-M   'P 1'
#
loop_
_entity.id
_entity.type
_entity.pdbx_description
1 polymer ?
#
loop_
_entity_poly.entity_id
_entity_poly.type
_entity_poly.pdbx_seq_one_letter_code
_entity_poly.pdbx_strand_id
1 'polypeptide(L)'
;LNFQIAKDAKKKMTVSVPALIEQMLQPGFYPHAVTEPIQLIQTHISYVLLTGDYAYKVKKPMNFGFLDFSTLEKRQHFCQEELRLNQRGAGELYLEVLPITLADNQYHLGGTGEAVEYVLKMQQFPQESLFSALFEQGKLNETDLEKLGQVVAEYHAKTETNDHIRTFGEVAQVREAFDENYEQTEKYVGGPQTQTQFDETKLYTDKFFADRTELFKSRIANNFIRECHGDLHLRNIALWQDKILLFDCIEFNEPFRFVDVMFDIAYAVMNLQAQQRQDLSNAYLNTYVEQTGDWEGLQVLPIYLIRQAYVRAKVTSFLLDDPGVPATVKEEAAKTAAEYYKLAWDYTKPRQGQLILMSGLSGSGKSTTARLLSRQLGAILIRSDAVRKHLAGVPLLERGGDDLYTAEMTEKTYARLLSLGITLANQGYTVILDAKYDKQQLRQEAIAQANKHQLKVQIIQCTAPLEVLQQRLRDRTGDIADATVDLLESQLNLAEPFTEEEKPYLKILDTTQPQQAQLKEVIRQ
;
A
#
# COMPACT_ATOMS: atom_id res chain seq x y z
N LEU A 1 4.15 15.56 -5.43
CA LEU A 1 3.24 16.72 -5.46
C LEU A 1 3.18 17.33 -6.87
N ASN A 2 2.03 17.19 -7.57
CA ASN A 2 1.58 18.03 -8.72
C ASN A 2 2.28 17.92 -10.09
N PHE A 3 2.25 16.75 -10.72
CA PHE A 3 2.48 16.67 -12.17
C PHE A 3 1.25 17.12 -13.02
N GLN A 4 0.03 17.10 -12.49
CA GLN A 4 -1.18 17.46 -13.24
C GLN A 4 -1.36 18.98 -13.37
N ILE A 5 -0.94 19.76 -12.37
CA ILE A 5 -0.97 21.23 -12.45
C ILE A 5 0.05 21.78 -13.49
N ALA A 6 1.10 21.00 -13.81
CA ALA A 6 2.10 21.42 -14.81
C ALA A 6 1.63 21.22 -16.27
N LYS A 7 0.62 20.41 -16.56
CA LYS A 7 0.09 20.25 -17.93
C LYS A 7 -0.76 21.44 -18.38
N ASP A 8 -1.47 22.11 -17.46
CA ASP A 8 -2.35 23.25 -17.80
C ASP A 8 -1.70 24.62 -17.62
N ALA A 9 -0.54 24.69 -16.95
CA ALA A 9 0.23 25.92 -16.78
C ALA A 9 1.22 26.20 -17.93
N LYS A 10 0.90 25.84 -19.17
CA LYS A 10 1.63 26.33 -20.37
C LYS A 10 1.39 27.83 -20.66
N LYS A 11 1.20 28.65 -19.62
CA LYS A 11 1.30 30.10 -19.74
C LYS A 11 2.56 30.56 -19.01
N LYS A 12 3.60 30.89 -19.82
CA LYS A 12 4.83 31.59 -19.51
C LYS A 12 4.82 32.34 -18.17
N MET A 13 5.21 31.69 -17.07
CA MET A 13 5.95 32.38 -16.03
C MET A 13 7.42 32.30 -16.44
N THR A 14 8.01 33.41 -16.86
CA THR A 14 9.45 33.56 -17.00
C THR A 14 10.08 33.65 -15.61
N VAL A 15 10.12 32.51 -14.91
CA VAL A 15 11.04 32.34 -13.79
C VAL A 15 12.41 32.18 -14.41
N SER A 16 13.34 33.11 -14.15
CA SER A 16 14.74 33.01 -14.57
C SER A 16 15.29 31.67 -14.08
N VAL A 17 15.60 30.79 -15.01
CA VAL A 17 16.22 29.50 -14.73
C VAL A 17 17.68 29.78 -14.36
N PRO A 18 18.28 29.13 -13.31
CA PRO A 18 19.68 29.30 -12.96
C PRO A 18 20.61 29.01 -14.17
N ALA A 19 21.71 29.76 -14.28
CA ALA A 19 22.68 29.61 -15.37
C ALA A 19 23.16 28.16 -15.55
N LEU A 20 23.33 27.41 -14.46
CA LEU A 20 23.63 25.97 -14.51
C LEU A 20 22.57 25.20 -15.31
N ILE A 21 21.30 25.43 -15.01
CA ILE A 21 20.20 24.68 -15.66
C ILE A 21 20.08 25.10 -17.13
N GLU A 22 20.34 26.38 -17.45
CA GLU A 22 20.39 26.85 -18.85
C GLU A 22 21.48 26.13 -19.65
N GLN A 23 22.66 25.90 -19.06
CA GLN A 23 23.72 25.12 -19.69
C GLN A 23 23.37 23.62 -19.77
N MET A 24 22.73 23.05 -18.74
CA MET A 24 22.26 21.68 -18.77
C MET A 24 21.16 21.42 -19.82
N LEU A 25 20.51 22.44 -20.35
CA LEU A 25 19.59 22.31 -21.49
C LEU A 25 20.32 22.26 -22.85
N GLN A 26 21.65 22.40 -22.88
CA GLN A 26 22.43 22.30 -24.11
C GLN A 26 22.93 20.84 -24.29
N PRO A 27 22.78 20.24 -25.48
CA PRO A 27 23.24 18.87 -25.75
C PRO A 27 24.73 18.66 -25.44
N GLY A 28 25.59 19.66 -25.69
CA GLY A 28 27.01 19.59 -25.42
C GLY A 28 27.43 19.54 -23.97
N PHE A 29 26.50 19.66 -23.02
CA PHE A 29 26.78 19.53 -21.61
C PHE A 29 27.03 18.04 -21.18
N TYR A 30 26.48 17.09 -21.92
CA TYR A 30 26.50 15.67 -21.58
C TYR A 30 27.57 14.91 -22.35
N PRO A 31 28.20 13.89 -21.72
CA PRO A 31 29.22 13.06 -22.38
C PRO A 31 28.64 11.98 -23.30
N HIS A 32 27.32 11.96 -23.49
CA HIS A 32 26.57 10.98 -24.29
C HIS A 32 25.63 11.68 -25.27
N ALA A 33 25.11 10.96 -26.25
CA ALA A 33 24.05 11.46 -27.13
C ALA A 33 22.77 11.76 -26.34
N VAL A 34 22.08 12.84 -26.70
CA VAL A 34 20.83 13.26 -26.06
C VAL A 34 19.71 13.34 -27.08
N THR A 35 18.49 13.14 -26.63
CA THR A 35 17.28 13.38 -27.43
C THR A 35 16.86 14.84 -27.29
N GLU A 36 16.80 15.53 -28.42
CA GLU A 36 16.41 16.94 -28.47
C GLU A 36 14.91 17.13 -28.77
N PRO A 37 14.25 18.13 -28.18
CA PRO A 37 14.78 19.02 -27.15
C PRO A 37 14.87 18.34 -25.78
N ILE A 38 15.93 18.66 -25.00
CA ILE A 38 16.04 18.24 -23.61
C ILE A 38 14.83 18.80 -22.85
N GLN A 39 14.08 17.95 -22.16
CA GLN A 39 12.89 18.35 -21.40
C GLN A 39 13.27 18.71 -19.98
N LEU A 40 12.83 19.88 -19.52
CA LEU A 40 12.98 20.31 -18.13
C LEU A 40 11.67 20.11 -17.39
N ILE A 41 11.71 19.30 -16.35
CA ILE A 41 10.64 19.14 -15.37
C ILE A 41 11.06 19.89 -14.10
N GLN A 42 10.22 20.81 -13.65
CA GLN A 42 10.44 21.53 -12.39
C GLN A 42 9.49 21.05 -11.32
N THR A 43 10.02 20.65 -10.18
CA THR A 43 9.27 20.43 -8.95
C THR A 43 9.50 21.59 -7.98
N HIS A 44 8.87 21.60 -6.84
CA HIS A 44 9.13 22.61 -5.80
C HIS A 44 10.58 22.56 -5.31
N ILE A 45 11.20 21.37 -5.27
CA ILE A 45 12.48 21.12 -4.63
C ILE A 45 13.61 20.71 -5.59
N SER A 46 13.31 20.45 -6.87
CA SER A 46 14.30 19.95 -7.82
C SER A 46 14.05 20.41 -9.25
N TYR A 47 15.11 20.35 -10.06
CA TYR A 47 15.07 20.36 -11.51
C TYR A 47 15.38 18.96 -12.03
N VAL A 48 14.60 18.43 -12.97
CA VAL A 48 14.85 17.14 -13.61
C VAL A 48 14.95 17.35 -15.12
N LEU A 49 16.10 17.01 -15.69
CA LEU A 49 16.38 17.13 -17.11
C LEU A 49 16.31 15.74 -17.75
N LEU A 50 15.44 15.57 -18.74
CA LEU A 50 15.26 14.32 -19.47
C LEU A 50 16.05 14.41 -20.78
N THR A 51 17.06 13.52 -20.93
CA THR A 51 18.00 13.56 -22.06
C THR A 51 17.80 12.44 -23.08
N GLY A 52 16.78 11.60 -22.88
CA GLY A 52 16.48 10.44 -23.71
C GLY A 52 16.81 9.13 -22.98
N ASP A 53 18.09 8.78 -22.86
CA ASP A 53 18.50 7.59 -22.12
C ASP A 53 18.57 7.84 -20.60
N TYR A 54 18.92 9.07 -20.20
CA TYR A 54 19.12 9.41 -18.79
C TYR A 54 18.26 10.59 -18.34
N ALA A 55 17.99 10.61 -17.03
CA ALA A 55 17.41 11.74 -16.32
C ALA A 55 18.43 12.28 -15.30
N TYR A 56 18.53 13.59 -15.19
CA TYR A 56 19.44 14.27 -14.28
C TYR A 56 18.65 15.15 -13.31
N LYS A 57 18.71 14.82 -12.00
CA LYS A 57 17.96 15.51 -10.95
C LYS A 57 18.90 16.39 -10.12
N VAL A 58 18.66 17.71 -10.13
CA VAL A 58 19.41 18.72 -9.37
C VAL A 58 18.49 19.28 -8.28
N LYS A 59 18.95 19.26 -7.03
CA LYS A 59 18.20 19.82 -5.89
C LYS A 59 18.26 21.34 -5.90
N LYS A 60 17.15 22.02 -5.60
CA LYS A 60 17.09 23.48 -5.47
C LYS A 60 17.64 23.92 -4.11
N PRO A 61 18.44 25.02 -4.04
CA PRO A 61 18.96 25.55 -2.79
C PRO A 61 17.85 26.26 -1.99
N MET A 62 17.16 25.53 -1.12
CA MET A 62 16.03 26.05 -0.35
C MET A 62 15.90 25.37 1.02
N ASN A 63 15.18 26.03 1.93
CA ASN A 63 14.84 25.50 3.25
C ASN A 63 13.36 25.76 3.53
N PHE A 64 12.60 24.70 3.79
CA PHE A 64 11.19 24.74 4.15
C PHE A 64 10.91 24.31 5.60
N GLY A 65 11.96 24.20 6.43
CA GLY A 65 11.88 23.69 7.80
C GLY A 65 11.94 22.15 7.86
N PHE A 66 10.99 21.47 7.22
CA PHE A 66 10.99 19.99 7.12
C PHE A 66 11.98 19.44 6.09
N LEU A 67 12.54 20.28 5.23
CA LEU A 67 13.53 20.00 4.19
C LEU A 67 14.53 21.15 4.12
N ASP A 68 15.83 20.84 4.15
CA ASP A 68 16.88 21.84 4.05
C ASP A 68 17.97 21.44 3.06
N PHE A 69 17.93 22.03 1.85
CA PHE A 69 18.90 21.91 0.78
C PHE A 69 19.74 23.21 0.62
N SER A 70 19.79 24.07 1.62
CA SER A 70 20.34 25.42 1.51
C SER A 70 21.84 25.46 1.20
N THR A 71 22.63 24.49 1.68
CA THR A 71 24.08 24.43 1.43
C THR A 71 24.45 23.33 0.43
N LEU A 72 25.63 23.46 -0.18
CA LEU A 72 26.15 22.47 -1.13
C LEU A 72 26.36 21.11 -0.47
N GLU A 73 26.89 21.08 0.75
CA GLU A 73 27.15 19.86 1.53
C GLU A 73 25.83 19.11 1.83
N LYS A 74 24.76 19.84 2.16
CA LYS A 74 23.44 19.25 2.37
C LYS A 74 22.89 18.66 1.08
N ARG A 75 23.03 19.37 -0.05
CA ARG A 75 22.57 18.85 -1.33
C ARG A 75 23.36 17.62 -1.76
N GLN A 76 24.68 17.60 -1.52
CA GLN A 76 25.52 16.40 -1.72
C GLN A 76 25.00 15.24 -0.87
N HIS A 77 24.86 15.47 0.44
CA HIS A 77 24.38 14.46 1.37
C HIS A 77 23.03 13.88 0.93
N PHE A 78 22.06 14.73 0.62
CA PHE A 78 20.74 14.27 0.23
C PHE A 78 20.67 13.68 -1.20
N CYS A 79 21.59 14.00 -2.11
CA CYS A 79 21.73 13.25 -3.35
C CYS A 79 22.25 11.82 -3.10
N GLN A 80 23.22 11.65 -2.19
CA GLN A 80 23.73 10.33 -1.81
C GLN A 80 22.67 9.51 -1.05
N GLU A 81 21.92 10.13 -0.14
CA GLU A 81 20.82 9.47 0.57
C GLU A 81 19.69 9.06 -0.41
N GLU A 82 19.33 9.91 -1.35
CA GLU A 82 18.36 9.59 -2.38
C GLU A 82 18.82 8.40 -3.23
N LEU A 83 20.08 8.34 -3.62
CA LEU A 83 20.67 7.20 -4.32
C LEU A 83 20.58 5.93 -3.46
N ARG A 84 21.06 5.98 -2.20
CA ARG A 84 21.09 4.85 -1.26
C ARG A 84 19.68 4.27 -1.05
N LEU A 85 18.72 5.13 -0.75
CA LEU A 85 17.36 4.73 -0.42
C LEU A 85 16.64 4.11 -1.63
N ASN A 86 16.78 4.72 -2.79
CA ASN A 86 16.06 4.29 -3.99
C ASN A 86 16.70 3.06 -4.67
N GLN A 87 17.98 2.80 -4.44
CA GLN A 87 18.60 1.54 -4.89
C GLN A 87 17.96 0.30 -4.26
N ARG A 88 17.25 0.42 -3.14
CA ARG A 88 16.54 -0.69 -2.49
C ARG A 88 15.31 -1.16 -3.28
N GLY A 89 14.59 -0.25 -3.94
CA GLY A 89 13.34 -0.53 -4.66
C GLY A 89 13.41 -0.32 -6.18
N ALA A 90 14.42 0.42 -6.65
CA ALA A 90 14.58 0.80 -8.06
C ALA A 90 16.06 0.96 -8.46
N GLY A 91 16.90 -0.02 -8.08
CA GLY A 91 18.34 0.02 -8.33
C GLY A 91 18.71 0.18 -9.79
N GLU A 92 17.89 -0.30 -10.71
CA GLU A 92 18.07 -0.14 -12.14
C GLU A 92 17.88 1.31 -12.61
N LEU A 93 17.14 2.14 -11.85
CA LEU A 93 16.91 3.54 -12.20
C LEU A 93 17.95 4.47 -11.61
N TYR A 94 18.45 4.23 -10.41
CA TYR A 94 19.33 5.15 -9.68
C TYR A 94 20.79 4.74 -9.86
N LEU A 95 21.53 5.50 -10.68
CA LEU A 95 22.85 5.08 -11.15
C LEU A 95 23.98 5.64 -10.28
N GLU A 96 24.12 6.98 -10.21
CA GLU A 96 25.25 7.61 -9.54
C GLU A 96 24.96 9.08 -9.20
N VAL A 97 25.69 9.62 -8.23
CA VAL A 97 25.74 11.06 -7.94
C VAL A 97 27.04 11.62 -8.53
N LEU A 98 26.90 12.62 -9.39
CA LEU A 98 28.02 13.26 -10.07
C LEU A 98 28.22 14.68 -9.55
N PRO A 99 29.48 15.16 -9.36
CA PRO A 99 29.75 16.56 -9.13
C PRO A 99 29.55 17.35 -10.42
N ILE A 100 29.17 18.61 -10.27
CA ILE A 100 29.23 19.61 -11.33
C ILE A 100 30.31 20.61 -10.93
N THR A 101 31.30 20.82 -11.79
CA THR A 101 32.42 21.73 -11.55
C THR A 101 32.27 22.99 -12.45
N LEU A 102 32.93 24.09 -12.08
CA LEU A 102 32.95 25.33 -12.82
C LEU A 102 34.39 25.65 -13.22
N ALA A 103 34.65 25.73 -14.53
CA ALA A 103 35.93 26.17 -15.10
C ALA A 103 35.67 27.08 -16.28
N ASP A 104 36.46 28.15 -16.41
CA ASP A 104 36.35 29.14 -17.52
C ASP A 104 34.92 29.64 -17.74
N ASN A 105 34.18 29.85 -16.67
CA ASN A 105 32.77 30.27 -16.67
C ASN A 105 31.80 29.28 -17.34
N GLN A 106 32.21 28.02 -17.46
CA GLN A 106 31.39 26.91 -17.96
C GLN A 106 31.24 25.81 -16.90
N TYR A 107 30.03 25.28 -16.80
CA TYR A 107 29.75 24.13 -15.94
C TYR A 107 30.08 22.84 -16.67
N HIS A 108 30.66 21.89 -15.96
CA HIS A 108 31.05 20.57 -16.47
C HIS A 108 30.48 19.47 -15.61
N LEU A 109 29.86 18.48 -16.24
CA LEU A 109 29.38 17.28 -15.59
C LEU A 109 30.56 16.34 -15.27
N GLY A 110 30.79 16.07 -14.00
CA GLY A 110 32.02 15.42 -13.55
C GLY A 110 33.20 16.43 -13.59
N GLY A 111 34.41 15.94 -13.56
CA GLY A 111 35.62 16.76 -13.59
C GLY A 111 36.39 16.72 -12.28
N THR A 112 37.63 17.25 -12.32
CA THR A 112 38.58 17.21 -11.20
C THR A 112 38.64 18.50 -10.38
N GLY A 113 37.81 19.52 -10.75
CA GLY A 113 37.72 20.80 -10.06
C GLY A 113 36.89 20.72 -8.77
N GLU A 114 36.82 21.85 -8.07
CA GLU A 114 35.93 21.99 -6.93
C GLU A 114 34.47 21.90 -7.39
N ALA A 115 33.68 21.07 -6.71
CA ALA A 115 32.26 20.91 -7.01
C ALA A 115 31.48 22.16 -6.59
N VAL A 116 30.68 22.70 -7.50
CA VAL A 116 29.76 23.82 -7.27
C VAL A 116 28.32 23.35 -7.11
N GLU A 117 28.00 22.12 -7.57
CA GLU A 117 26.70 21.47 -7.42
C GLU A 117 26.84 19.95 -7.55
N TYR A 118 25.79 19.23 -7.14
CA TYR A 118 25.69 17.78 -7.32
C TYR A 118 24.41 17.43 -8.07
N VAL A 119 24.50 16.41 -8.91
CA VAL A 119 23.39 15.91 -9.71
C VAL A 119 23.26 14.41 -9.55
N LEU A 120 22.03 13.95 -9.36
CA LEU A 120 21.70 12.53 -9.37
C LEU A 120 21.38 12.11 -10.80
N LYS A 121 22.16 11.16 -11.34
CA LYS A 121 21.95 10.57 -12.65
C LYS A 121 21.11 9.31 -12.51
N MET A 122 20.07 9.23 -13.30
CA MET A 122 19.12 8.12 -13.29
C MET A 122 18.94 7.60 -14.73
N GLN A 123 18.55 6.34 -14.87
CA GLN A 123 18.02 5.81 -16.12
C GLN A 123 16.67 6.44 -16.40
N GLN A 124 16.45 6.99 -17.58
CA GLN A 124 15.14 7.48 -17.98
C GLN A 124 14.23 6.31 -18.38
N PHE A 125 12.99 6.35 -17.95
CA PHE A 125 11.97 5.37 -18.32
C PHE A 125 10.71 6.07 -18.87
N PRO A 126 9.88 5.36 -19.67
CA PRO A 126 8.67 5.94 -20.22
C PRO A 126 7.66 6.32 -19.13
N GLN A 127 7.14 7.56 -19.17
CA GLN A 127 6.18 8.05 -18.16
C GLN A 127 4.84 7.30 -18.18
N GLU A 128 4.47 6.68 -19.29
CA GLU A 128 3.33 5.78 -19.43
C GLU A 128 3.47 4.49 -18.64
N SER A 129 4.68 4.16 -18.16
CA SER A 129 4.95 3.01 -17.28
C SER A 129 4.59 3.26 -15.82
N LEU A 130 4.29 4.51 -15.45
CA LEU A 130 3.84 4.83 -14.09
C LEU A 130 2.50 4.16 -13.78
N PHE A 131 2.34 3.64 -12.56
CA PHE A 131 1.07 3.05 -12.12
C PHE A 131 -0.07 4.06 -12.19
N SER A 132 0.19 5.34 -11.92
CA SER A 132 -0.80 6.41 -12.11
C SER A 132 -1.23 6.55 -13.57
N ALA A 133 -0.29 6.48 -14.53
CA ALA A 133 -0.60 6.55 -15.95
C ALA A 133 -1.32 5.29 -16.45
N LEU A 134 -0.90 4.10 -15.99
CA LEU A 134 -1.60 2.84 -16.28
C LEU A 134 -3.02 2.85 -15.72
N PHE A 135 -3.20 3.42 -14.53
CA PHE A 135 -4.50 3.59 -13.90
C PHE A 135 -5.41 4.51 -14.74
N GLU A 136 -4.94 5.69 -15.11
CA GLU A 136 -5.68 6.66 -15.94
C GLU A 136 -6.08 6.08 -17.31
N GLN A 137 -5.24 5.18 -17.87
CA GLN A 137 -5.51 4.48 -19.11
C GLN A 137 -6.44 3.25 -18.94
N GLY A 138 -6.84 2.91 -17.72
CA GLY A 138 -7.62 1.71 -17.42
C GLY A 138 -6.88 0.38 -17.66
N LYS A 139 -5.54 0.42 -17.71
CA LYS A 139 -4.67 -0.75 -17.93
C LYS A 139 -4.23 -1.44 -16.65
N LEU A 140 -4.24 -0.71 -15.52
CA LEU A 140 -3.86 -1.29 -14.22
C LEU A 140 -4.92 -2.29 -13.76
N ASN A 141 -4.52 -3.50 -13.49
CA ASN A 141 -5.42 -4.61 -13.16
C ASN A 141 -5.07 -5.26 -11.80
N GLU A 142 -5.89 -6.21 -11.36
CA GLU A 142 -5.73 -6.89 -10.08
C GLU A 142 -4.41 -7.65 -9.95
N THR A 143 -3.95 -8.29 -11.04
CA THR A 143 -2.68 -9.03 -11.04
C THR A 143 -1.48 -8.09 -10.83
N ASP A 144 -1.54 -6.88 -11.36
CA ASP A 144 -0.48 -5.88 -11.13
C ASP A 144 -0.45 -5.44 -9.66
N LEU A 145 -1.63 -5.34 -9.01
CA LEU A 145 -1.74 -4.98 -7.60
C LEU A 145 -1.35 -6.14 -6.67
N GLU A 146 -1.63 -7.38 -7.05
CA GLU A 146 -1.12 -8.57 -6.35
C GLU A 146 0.41 -8.62 -6.41
N LYS A 147 1.01 -8.40 -7.59
CA LYS A 147 2.47 -8.30 -7.73
C LYS A 147 3.04 -7.13 -6.91
N LEU A 148 2.37 -5.98 -6.90
CA LEU A 148 2.79 -4.84 -6.09
C LEU A 148 2.79 -5.21 -4.60
N GLY A 149 1.76 -5.92 -4.11
CA GLY A 149 1.70 -6.40 -2.73
C GLY A 149 2.90 -7.29 -2.35
N GLN A 150 3.30 -8.18 -3.26
CA GLN A 150 4.50 -9.03 -3.09
C GLN A 150 5.78 -8.19 -3.06
N VAL A 151 5.97 -7.30 -4.04
CA VAL A 151 7.17 -6.45 -4.15
C VAL A 151 7.33 -5.54 -2.92
N VAL A 152 6.24 -4.94 -2.44
CA VAL A 152 6.27 -4.07 -1.24
C VAL A 152 6.54 -4.88 0.03
N ALA A 153 5.99 -6.10 0.14
CA ALA A 153 6.29 -6.99 1.26
C ALA A 153 7.78 -7.38 1.30
N GLU A 154 8.35 -7.74 0.14
CA GLU A 154 9.78 -8.03 0.01
C GLU A 154 10.67 -6.80 0.28
N TYR A 155 10.23 -5.62 -0.18
CA TYR A 155 10.91 -4.37 0.09
C TYR A 155 10.97 -4.09 1.59
N HIS A 156 9.83 -4.14 2.29
CA HIS A 156 9.77 -3.92 3.74
C HIS A 156 10.57 -4.96 4.54
N ALA A 157 10.60 -6.21 4.10
CA ALA A 157 11.39 -7.26 4.77
C ALA A 157 12.90 -6.93 4.80
N LYS A 158 13.39 -6.21 3.78
CA LYS A 158 14.81 -5.82 3.61
C LYS A 158 15.14 -4.44 4.19
N THR A 159 14.14 -3.64 4.55
CA THR A 159 14.39 -2.30 5.11
C THR A 159 14.91 -2.38 6.53
N GLU A 160 15.71 -1.37 6.91
CA GLU A 160 16.36 -1.31 8.21
C GLU A 160 15.36 -1.04 9.34
N THR A 161 15.62 -1.64 10.50
CA THR A 161 15.03 -1.27 11.78
C THR A 161 16.11 -1.41 12.85
N ASN A 162 16.19 -0.44 13.77
CA ASN A 162 17.12 -0.40 14.88
C ASN A 162 16.51 0.40 16.04
N ASP A 163 17.23 0.57 17.14
CA ASP A 163 16.70 1.28 18.32
C ASP A 163 16.31 2.73 18.01
N HIS A 164 17.09 3.44 17.18
CA HIS A 164 16.77 4.80 16.76
C HIS A 164 15.47 4.84 15.92
N ILE A 165 15.39 4.01 14.88
CA ILE A 165 14.20 3.95 14.01
C ILE A 165 12.95 3.61 14.83
N ARG A 166 13.03 2.66 15.76
CA ARG A 166 11.90 2.24 16.58
C ARG A 166 11.31 3.36 17.45
N THR A 167 12.10 4.36 17.85
CA THR A 167 11.59 5.51 18.63
C THR A 167 10.51 6.30 17.89
N PHE A 168 10.53 6.31 16.56
CA PHE A 168 9.51 6.98 15.73
C PHE A 168 8.14 6.28 15.72
N GLY A 169 8.07 5.06 16.23
CA GLY A 169 6.80 4.35 16.45
C GLY A 169 6.11 4.69 17.77
N GLU A 170 6.74 5.45 18.66
CA GLU A 170 6.12 5.85 19.91
C GLU A 170 4.88 6.72 19.67
N VAL A 171 3.84 6.50 20.47
CA VAL A 171 2.55 7.16 20.32
C VAL A 171 2.70 8.69 20.24
N ALA A 172 3.56 9.28 21.06
CA ALA A 172 3.79 10.72 21.07
C ALA A 172 4.35 11.22 19.72
N GLN A 173 5.34 10.49 19.16
CA GLN A 173 5.96 10.83 17.87
C GLN A 173 4.96 10.69 16.71
N VAL A 174 4.22 9.57 16.67
CA VAL A 174 3.20 9.35 15.63
C VAL A 174 2.10 10.39 15.74
N ARG A 175 1.66 10.72 16.95
CA ARG A 175 0.57 11.66 17.24
C ARG A 175 0.90 13.09 16.82
N GLU A 176 2.13 13.55 17.04
CA GLU A 176 2.59 14.91 16.70
C GLU A 176 2.25 15.28 15.25
N ALA A 177 2.48 14.36 14.33
CA ALA A 177 2.18 14.57 12.90
C ALA A 177 0.68 14.68 12.57
N PHE A 178 -0.20 14.16 13.41
CA PHE A 178 -1.65 14.35 13.30
C PHE A 178 -2.07 15.71 13.86
N ASP A 179 -1.55 16.08 15.02
CA ASP A 179 -1.89 17.35 15.68
C ASP A 179 -1.45 18.53 14.81
N GLU A 180 -0.25 18.48 14.24
CA GLU A 180 0.22 19.48 13.27
C GLU A 180 -0.73 19.61 12.06
N ASN A 181 -1.27 18.50 11.55
CA ASN A 181 -2.22 18.56 10.45
C ASN A 181 -3.50 19.31 10.84
N TYR A 182 -4.04 19.06 12.03
CA TYR A 182 -5.24 19.75 12.51
C TYR A 182 -4.97 21.25 12.70
N GLU A 183 -3.87 21.62 13.34
CA GLU A 183 -3.47 23.02 13.53
C GLU A 183 -3.34 23.78 12.20
N GLN A 184 -2.69 23.18 11.21
CA GLN A 184 -2.46 23.80 9.91
C GLN A 184 -3.73 23.92 9.06
N THR A 185 -4.77 23.13 9.35
CA THR A 185 -5.97 23.05 8.50
C THR A 185 -7.22 23.65 9.13
N GLU A 186 -7.19 24.07 10.39
CA GLU A 186 -8.31 24.70 11.07
C GLU A 186 -8.87 25.90 10.28
N LYS A 187 -7.99 26.68 9.63
CA LYS A 187 -8.36 27.82 8.79
C LYS A 187 -9.18 27.47 7.54
N TYR A 188 -9.22 26.21 7.14
CA TYR A 188 -9.99 25.74 5.98
C TYR A 188 -11.39 25.22 6.37
N VAL A 189 -11.72 25.24 7.66
CA VAL A 189 -13.05 24.89 8.14
C VAL A 189 -14.05 25.99 7.71
N GLY A 190 -15.20 25.56 7.17
CA GLY A 190 -16.16 26.44 6.53
C GLY A 190 -15.90 26.70 5.04
N GLY A 191 -14.75 26.22 4.53
CA GLY A 191 -14.41 26.15 3.11
C GLY A 191 -14.45 24.69 2.62
N PRO A 192 -13.31 24.10 2.17
CA PRO A 192 -13.27 22.72 1.71
C PRO A 192 -13.52 21.68 2.80
N GLN A 193 -13.41 22.05 4.08
CA GLN A 193 -13.71 21.19 5.22
C GLN A 193 -14.89 21.74 6.03
N THR A 194 -15.85 20.88 6.40
CA THR A 194 -16.93 21.28 7.32
C THR A 194 -16.46 21.16 8.78
N GLN A 195 -17.10 21.91 9.70
CA GLN A 195 -16.83 21.82 11.13
C GLN A 195 -17.03 20.38 11.64
N THR A 196 -18.11 19.72 11.23
CA THR A 196 -18.40 18.33 11.63
C THR A 196 -17.30 17.36 11.18
N GLN A 197 -16.79 17.49 9.95
CA GLN A 197 -15.69 16.65 9.47
C GLN A 197 -14.42 16.85 10.31
N PHE A 198 -14.08 18.10 10.62
CA PHE A 198 -12.93 18.44 11.45
C PHE A 198 -13.07 17.84 12.86
N ASP A 199 -14.16 18.16 13.55
CA ASP A 199 -14.39 17.76 14.95
C ASP A 199 -14.45 16.24 15.11
N GLU A 200 -15.22 15.56 14.27
CA GLU A 200 -15.38 14.10 14.35
C GLU A 200 -14.10 13.34 13.96
N THR A 201 -13.34 13.84 12.96
CA THR A 201 -12.06 13.21 12.59
C THR A 201 -11.03 13.39 13.70
N LYS A 202 -10.95 14.58 14.29
CA LYS A 202 -10.08 14.85 15.42
C LYS A 202 -10.46 14.02 16.64
N LEU A 203 -11.74 13.95 17.00
CA LEU A 203 -12.25 13.14 18.12
C LEU A 203 -11.93 11.65 17.93
N TYR A 204 -12.11 11.11 16.71
CA TYR A 204 -11.74 9.74 16.41
C TYR A 204 -10.23 9.50 16.62
N THR A 205 -9.39 10.43 16.13
CA THR A 205 -7.93 10.36 16.29
C THR A 205 -7.55 10.39 17.77
N ASP A 206 -8.10 11.32 18.55
CA ASP A 206 -7.86 11.46 19.99
C ASP A 206 -8.16 10.15 20.72
N LYS A 207 -9.34 9.59 20.45
CA LYS A 207 -9.79 8.34 21.05
C LYS A 207 -8.93 7.14 20.61
N PHE A 208 -8.59 7.07 19.32
CA PHE A 208 -7.79 5.96 18.79
C PHE A 208 -6.44 5.85 19.50
N PHE A 209 -5.71 6.97 19.65
CA PHE A 209 -4.42 6.97 20.34
C PHE A 209 -4.54 6.69 21.83
N ALA A 210 -5.59 7.18 22.49
CA ALA A 210 -5.85 6.90 23.91
C ALA A 210 -6.11 5.41 24.17
N ASP A 211 -6.96 4.79 23.32
CA ASP A 211 -7.43 3.41 23.51
C ASP A 211 -6.46 2.35 22.98
N ARG A 212 -5.47 2.71 22.14
CA ARG A 212 -4.64 1.76 21.37
C ARG A 212 -3.14 1.82 21.67
N THR A 213 -2.74 2.41 22.79
CA THR A 213 -1.30 2.55 23.15
C THR A 213 -0.56 1.20 23.13
N GLU A 214 -1.15 0.12 23.65
CA GLU A 214 -0.53 -1.20 23.67
C GLU A 214 -0.35 -1.79 22.27
N LEU A 215 -1.23 -1.46 21.32
CA LEU A 215 -1.08 -1.86 19.93
C LEU A 215 0.17 -1.23 19.31
N PHE A 216 0.40 0.08 19.52
CA PHE A 216 1.63 0.75 19.04
C PHE A 216 2.89 0.16 19.67
N LYS A 217 2.87 -0.10 20.99
CA LYS A 217 3.99 -0.78 21.65
C LYS A 217 4.29 -2.16 21.05
N SER A 218 3.25 -2.92 20.73
CA SER A 218 3.39 -4.21 20.04
C SER A 218 4.02 -4.06 18.66
N ARG A 219 3.64 -3.02 17.90
CA ARG A 219 4.23 -2.72 16.59
C ARG A 219 5.74 -2.44 16.70
N ILE A 220 6.14 -1.63 17.69
CA ILE A 220 7.55 -1.33 17.99
C ILE A 220 8.30 -2.62 18.35
N ALA A 221 7.78 -3.40 19.31
CA ALA A 221 8.42 -4.62 19.80
C ALA A 221 8.62 -5.69 18.71
N ASN A 222 7.72 -5.75 17.74
CA ASN A 222 7.78 -6.70 16.62
C ASN A 222 8.48 -6.14 15.38
N ASN A 223 9.22 -5.03 15.48
CA ASN A 223 10.04 -4.44 14.41
C ASN A 223 9.23 -4.02 13.15
N PHE A 224 8.00 -3.56 13.32
CA PHE A 224 7.19 -3.03 12.23
C PHE A 224 7.47 -1.55 11.92
N ILE A 225 8.23 -0.85 12.76
CA ILE A 225 8.74 0.49 12.49
C ILE A 225 10.07 0.36 11.76
N ARG A 226 10.10 0.84 10.50
CA ARG A 226 11.21 0.61 9.59
C ARG A 226 11.58 1.85 8.79
N GLU A 227 12.75 1.83 8.16
CA GLU A 227 13.14 2.83 7.15
C GLU A 227 12.38 2.57 5.84
N CYS A 228 11.11 2.95 5.80
CA CYS A 228 10.18 2.72 4.70
C CYS A 228 10.46 3.63 3.48
N HIS A 229 9.53 3.65 2.54
CA HIS A 229 9.55 4.55 1.38
C HIS A 229 9.13 5.97 1.78
N GLY A 230 8.10 6.08 2.62
CA GLY A 230 7.56 7.35 3.15
C GLY A 230 6.56 8.05 2.23
N ASP A 231 6.59 7.80 0.92
CA ASP A 231 5.69 8.42 -0.07
C ASP A 231 5.24 7.41 -1.15
N LEU A 232 4.78 6.22 -0.71
CA LEU A 232 4.45 5.08 -1.57
C LEU A 232 3.07 5.24 -2.23
N HIS A 233 2.96 6.14 -3.21
CA HIS A 233 1.75 6.34 -4.00
C HIS A 233 1.94 5.94 -5.47
N LEU A 234 0.85 5.81 -6.24
CA LEU A 234 0.88 5.27 -7.61
C LEU A 234 1.78 6.05 -8.60
N ARG A 235 2.18 7.28 -8.30
CA ARG A 235 3.11 8.07 -9.12
C ARG A 235 4.58 7.74 -8.84
N ASN A 236 4.87 7.08 -7.71
CA ASN A 236 6.20 6.66 -7.30
C ASN A 236 6.40 5.15 -7.50
N ILE A 237 5.53 4.55 -8.32
CA ILE A 237 5.57 3.13 -8.69
C ILE A 237 5.55 3.06 -10.22
N ALA A 238 6.46 2.28 -10.81
CA ALA A 238 6.53 2.05 -12.25
C ALA A 238 6.54 0.56 -12.59
N LEU A 239 5.87 0.18 -13.68
CA LEU A 239 6.04 -1.13 -14.32
C LEU A 239 6.96 -0.95 -15.53
N TRP A 240 8.21 -1.33 -15.38
CA TRP A 240 9.24 -1.16 -16.40
C TRP A 240 10.05 -2.44 -16.58
N GLN A 241 10.20 -2.90 -17.83
CA GLN A 241 10.88 -4.15 -18.16
C GLN A 241 10.36 -5.36 -17.33
N ASP A 242 9.04 -5.49 -17.24
CA ASP A 242 8.31 -6.52 -16.48
C ASP A 242 8.58 -6.52 -14.96
N LYS A 243 9.22 -5.49 -14.43
CA LYS A 243 9.48 -5.30 -13.00
C LYS A 243 8.66 -4.13 -12.44
N ILE A 244 8.22 -4.28 -11.22
CA ILE A 244 7.63 -3.17 -10.44
C ILE A 244 8.75 -2.51 -9.67
N LEU A 245 8.93 -1.21 -9.89
CA LEU A 245 9.96 -0.39 -9.28
C LEU A 245 9.33 0.62 -8.33
N LEU A 246 9.88 0.71 -7.11
CA LEU A 246 9.49 1.67 -6.08
C LEU A 246 10.56 2.75 -6.02
N PHE A 247 10.23 3.99 -6.40
CA PHE A 247 11.21 5.07 -6.56
C PHE A 247 10.73 6.39 -5.94
N ASP A 248 11.62 7.36 -5.80
CA ASP A 248 11.38 8.67 -5.18
C ASP A 248 11.03 8.56 -3.68
N CYS A 249 11.79 7.68 -2.95
CA CYS A 249 11.72 7.60 -1.49
C CYS A 249 12.07 8.94 -0.85
N ILE A 250 11.47 9.25 0.30
CA ILE A 250 11.79 10.46 1.05
C ILE A 250 13.18 10.34 1.67
N GLU A 251 14.15 11.11 1.17
CA GLU A 251 15.53 11.15 1.65
C GLU A 251 15.78 12.22 2.71
N PHE A 252 15.00 13.30 2.68
CA PHE A 252 15.31 14.55 3.38
C PHE A 252 14.75 14.64 4.81
N ASN A 253 13.93 13.66 5.24
CA ASN A 253 13.24 13.73 6.53
C ASN A 253 13.04 12.34 7.14
N GLU A 254 13.70 12.06 8.28
CA GLU A 254 13.59 10.77 8.97
C GLU A 254 12.16 10.48 9.48
N PRO A 255 11.46 11.41 10.17
CA PRO A 255 10.09 11.20 10.62
C PRO A 255 9.10 10.81 9.50
N PHE A 256 9.38 11.11 8.23
CA PHE A 256 8.51 10.76 7.11
C PHE A 256 8.79 9.36 6.55
N ARG A 257 9.98 8.79 6.80
CA ARG A 257 10.34 7.46 6.34
C ARG A 257 10.55 6.43 7.45
N PHE A 258 10.85 6.84 8.68
CA PHE A 258 10.91 5.95 9.85
C PHE A 258 9.51 5.74 10.41
N VAL A 259 8.77 4.87 9.77
CA VAL A 259 7.33 4.72 10.00
C VAL A 259 6.93 3.25 10.13
N ASP A 260 5.72 3.04 10.64
CA ASP A 260 5.08 1.72 10.59
C ASP A 260 4.88 1.30 9.12
N VAL A 261 5.19 0.05 8.78
CA VAL A 261 4.97 -0.49 7.43
C VAL A 261 3.51 -0.34 6.97
N MET A 262 2.54 -0.35 7.90
CA MET A 262 1.13 -0.09 7.58
C MET A 262 0.86 1.36 7.18
N PHE A 263 1.63 2.32 7.70
CA PHE A 263 1.58 3.70 7.24
C PHE A 263 2.02 3.82 5.78
N ASP A 264 3.11 3.12 5.43
CA ASP A 264 3.68 3.19 4.08
C ASP A 264 2.70 2.62 3.04
N ILE A 265 2.13 1.43 3.31
CA ILE A 265 1.14 0.85 2.39
C ILE A 265 -0.19 1.61 2.34
N ALA A 266 -0.55 2.31 3.41
CA ALA A 266 -1.81 3.05 3.50
C ALA A 266 -1.96 4.08 2.36
N TYR A 267 -0.87 4.61 1.83
CA TYR A 267 -0.94 5.62 0.78
C TYR A 267 -1.48 5.04 -0.54
N ALA A 268 -0.94 3.92 -1.01
CA ALA A 268 -1.45 3.27 -2.22
C ALA A 268 -2.89 2.75 -2.02
N VAL A 269 -3.20 2.19 -0.84
CA VAL A 269 -4.56 1.76 -0.47
C VAL A 269 -5.54 2.92 -0.55
N MET A 270 -5.22 4.04 0.09
CA MET A 270 -6.06 5.25 0.10
C MET A 270 -6.21 5.84 -1.30
N ASN A 271 -5.14 5.91 -2.10
CA ASN A 271 -5.20 6.41 -3.49
C ASN A 271 -6.21 5.63 -4.35
N LEU A 272 -6.17 4.29 -4.28
CA LEU A 272 -7.07 3.43 -5.03
C LEU A 272 -8.51 3.58 -4.55
N GLN A 273 -8.73 3.68 -3.23
CA GLN A 273 -10.05 3.89 -2.65
C GLN A 273 -10.63 5.27 -2.99
N ALA A 274 -9.81 6.32 -3.01
CA ALA A 274 -10.21 7.66 -3.45
C ALA A 274 -10.72 7.66 -4.90
N GLN A 275 -10.17 6.79 -5.74
CA GLN A 275 -10.57 6.58 -7.14
C GLN A 275 -11.68 5.53 -7.31
N GLN A 276 -12.37 5.13 -6.22
CA GLN A 276 -13.46 4.15 -6.22
C GLN A 276 -13.05 2.76 -6.73
N ARG A 277 -11.75 2.41 -6.67
CA ARG A 277 -11.23 1.10 -7.06
C ARG A 277 -10.93 0.25 -5.83
N GLN A 278 -12.01 -0.10 -5.12
CA GLN A 278 -11.95 -0.98 -3.94
C GLN A 278 -11.42 -2.37 -4.28
N ASP A 279 -11.71 -2.88 -5.49
CA ASP A 279 -11.21 -4.14 -6.03
C ASP A 279 -9.68 -4.18 -6.07
N LEU A 280 -9.06 -3.17 -6.66
CA LEU A 280 -7.60 -3.04 -6.78
C LEU A 280 -6.94 -2.82 -5.41
N SER A 281 -7.53 -1.94 -4.59
CA SER A 281 -7.08 -1.71 -3.22
C SER A 281 -7.09 -3.00 -2.40
N ASN A 282 -8.15 -3.80 -2.53
CA ASN A 282 -8.29 -5.07 -1.85
C ASN A 282 -7.27 -6.12 -2.34
N ALA A 283 -7.01 -6.20 -3.65
CA ALA A 283 -6.01 -7.09 -4.23
C ALA A 283 -4.61 -6.80 -3.65
N TYR A 284 -4.23 -5.52 -3.62
CA TYR A 284 -2.95 -5.08 -3.03
C TYR A 284 -2.86 -5.42 -1.55
N LEU A 285 -3.85 -4.98 -0.75
CA LEU A 285 -3.85 -5.13 0.71
C LEU A 285 -3.82 -6.59 1.15
N ASN A 286 -4.70 -7.44 0.59
CA ASN A 286 -4.75 -8.85 0.96
C ASN A 286 -3.46 -9.58 0.58
N THR A 287 -2.86 -9.28 -0.56
CA THR A 287 -1.58 -9.88 -0.94
C THR A 287 -0.47 -9.44 0.00
N TYR A 288 -0.40 -8.16 0.35
CA TYR A 288 0.62 -7.65 1.27
C TYR A 288 0.53 -8.34 2.64
N VAL A 289 -0.66 -8.39 3.26
CA VAL A 289 -0.81 -9.00 4.59
C VAL A 289 -0.65 -10.53 4.56
N GLU A 290 -1.01 -11.20 3.46
CA GLU A 290 -0.73 -12.62 3.28
C GLU A 290 0.78 -12.87 3.18
N GLN A 291 1.54 -12.06 2.42
CA GLN A 291 2.98 -12.22 2.28
C GLN A 291 3.75 -11.94 3.57
N THR A 292 3.34 -10.93 4.33
CA THR A 292 4.02 -10.52 5.56
C THR A 292 3.56 -11.29 6.80
N GLY A 293 2.35 -11.86 6.79
CA GLY A 293 1.70 -12.43 7.98
C GLY A 293 1.20 -11.38 8.96
N ASP A 294 1.28 -10.09 8.63
CA ASP A 294 0.93 -8.96 9.50
C ASP A 294 -0.56 -8.59 9.41
N TRP A 295 -1.45 -9.56 9.64
CA TRP A 295 -2.90 -9.27 9.72
C TRP A 295 -3.25 -8.38 10.92
N GLU A 296 -2.50 -8.46 12.03
CA GLU A 296 -2.71 -7.58 13.17
C GLU A 296 -2.44 -6.11 12.86
N GLY A 297 -1.56 -5.81 11.91
CA GLY A 297 -1.30 -4.47 11.44
C GLY A 297 -2.53 -3.77 10.86
N LEU A 298 -3.51 -4.54 10.38
CA LEU A 298 -4.79 -3.99 9.93
C LEU A 298 -5.54 -3.23 11.03
N GLN A 299 -5.20 -3.45 12.30
CA GLN A 299 -5.79 -2.71 13.42
C GLN A 299 -5.32 -1.24 13.47
N VAL A 300 -4.13 -0.92 12.97
CA VAL A 300 -3.62 0.47 12.86
C VAL A 300 -3.87 1.08 11.47
N LEU A 301 -4.22 0.29 10.47
CA LEU A 301 -4.43 0.77 9.11
C LEU A 301 -5.46 1.91 9.01
N PRO A 302 -6.63 1.90 9.71
CA PRO A 302 -7.61 2.96 9.61
C PRO A 302 -7.06 4.34 9.98
N ILE A 303 -6.26 4.46 11.05
CA ILE A 303 -5.70 5.74 11.45
C ILE A 303 -4.70 6.27 10.41
N TYR A 304 -3.94 5.38 9.77
CA TYR A 304 -3.01 5.77 8.71
C TYR A 304 -3.73 6.14 7.40
N LEU A 305 -4.85 5.48 7.06
CA LEU A 305 -5.69 5.90 5.92
C LEU A 305 -6.26 7.30 6.14
N ILE A 306 -6.74 7.59 7.35
CA ILE A 306 -7.20 8.93 7.75
C ILE A 306 -6.07 9.94 7.54
N ARG A 307 -4.87 9.66 8.06
CA ARG A 307 -3.73 10.56 7.93
C ARG A 307 -3.37 10.83 6.47
N GLN A 308 -3.27 9.79 5.64
CA GLN A 308 -2.91 9.96 4.23
C GLN A 308 -3.95 10.78 3.46
N ALA A 309 -5.24 10.52 3.66
CA ALA A 309 -6.31 11.33 3.06
C ALA A 309 -6.27 12.78 3.55
N TYR A 310 -6.07 12.98 4.86
CA TYR A 310 -6.02 14.30 5.48
C TYR A 310 -4.82 15.13 4.99
N VAL A 311 -3.64 14.50 4.87
CA VAL A 311 -2.44 15.15 4.30
C VAL A 311 -2.67 15.56 2.85
N ARG A 312 -3.32 14.70 2.03
CA ARG A 312 -3.69 15.07 0.64
C ARG A 312 -4.63 16.26 0.60
N ALA A 313 -5.65 16.28 1.47
CA ALA A 313 -6.56 17.42 1.60
C ALA A 313 -5.80 18.69 2.01
N LYS A 314 -4.94 18.61 3.04
CA LYS A 314 -4.12 19.73 3.55
C LYS A 314 -3.25 20.34 2.44
N VAL A 315 -2.45 19.52 1.80
CA VAL A 315 -1.51 19.99 0.76
C VAL A 315 -2.26 20.61 -0.42
N THR A 316 -3.41 20.05 -0.79
CA THR A 316 -4.25 20.62 -1.85
C THR A 316 -4.86 21.95 -1.40
N SER A 317 -5.24 22.08 -0.12
CA SER A 317 -5.78 23.32 0.44
C SER A 317 -4.75 24.46 0.45
N PHE A 318 -3.46 24.20 0.55
CA PHE A 318 -2.42 25.24 0.50
C PHE A 318 -2.44 26.06 -0.81
N LEU A 319 -2.92 25.47 -1.92
CA LEU A 319 -3.10 26.19 -3.18
C LEU A 319 -4.12 27.34 -3.07
N LEU A 320 -5.04 27.27 -2.12
CA LEU A 320 -6.06 28.32 -1.90
C LEU A 320 -5.43 29.60 -1.36
N ASP A 321 -4.34 29.49 -0.60
CA ASP A 321 -3.65 30.61 0.01
C ASP A 321 -2.61 31.25 -0.92
N ASP A 322 -2.21 30.57 -2.00
CA ASP A 322 -1.18 31.08 -2.92
C ASP A 322 -1.78 32.15 -3.85
N PRO A 323 -1.35 33.43 -3.74
CA PRO A 323 -1.86 34.50 -4.58
C PRO A 323 -1.49 34.33 -6.07
N GLY A 324 -0.45 33.52 -6.38
CA GLY A 324 -0.02 33.23 -7.76
C GLY A 324 -0.89 32.20 -8.47
N VAL A 325 -1.77 31.48 -7.76
CA VAL A 325 -2.62 30.43 -8.33
C VAL A 325 -3.90 31.05 -8.91
N PRO A 326 -4.26 30.77 -10.20
CA PRO A 326 -5.48 31.24 -10.83
C PRO A 326 -6.75 30.80 -10.10
N ALA A 327 -7.82 31.59 -10.13
CA ALA A 327 -9.09 31.33 -9.45
C ALA A 327 -9.70 29.97 -9.84
N THR A 328 -9.65 29.61 -11.12
CA THR A 328 -10.17 28.32 -11.62
C THR A 328 -9.42 27.12 -11.04
N VAL A 329 -8.10 27.24 -10.85
CA VAL A 329 -7.28 26.20 -10.21
C VAL A 329 -7.57 26.12 -8.71
N LYS A 330 -7.83 27.26 -8.07
CA LYS A 330 -8.27 27.28 -6.65
C LYS A 330 -9.61 26.60 -6.45
N GLU A 331 -10.58 26.84 -7.33
CA GLU A 331 -11.88 26.18 -7.29
C GLU A 331 -11.76 24.65 -7.40
N GLU A 332 -10.95 24.17 -8.32
CA GLU A 332 -10.67 22.73 -8.49
C GLU A 332 -9.92 22.16 -7.28
N ALA A 333 -8.94 22.90 -6.75
CA ALA A 333 -8.21 22.52 -5.54
C ALA A 333 -9.15 22.43 -4.32
N ALA A 334 -10.07 23.39 -4.17
CA ALA A 334 -11.07 23.37 -3.08
C ALA A 334 -11.97 22.13 -3.16
N LYS A 335 -12.44 21.78 -4.37
CA LYS A 335 -13.24 20.58 -4.60
C LYS A 335 -12.46 19.32 -4.27
N THR A 336 -11.25 19.18 -4.78
CA THR A 336 -10.37 18.03 -4.52
C THR A 336 -10.05 17.89 -3.03
N ALA A 337 -9.75 19.00 -2.35
CA ALA A 337 -9.50 18.99 -0.91
C ALA A 337 -10.74 18.53 -0.14
N ALA A 338 -11.93 19.00 -0.53
CA ALA A 338 -13.19 18.59 0.11
C ALA A 338 -13.45 17.08 -0.04
N GLU A 339 -13.15 16.50 -1.19
CA GLU A 339 -13.27 15.06 -1.42
C GLU A 339 -12.33 14.26 -0.49
N TYR A 340 -11.09 14.70 -0.29
CA TYR A 340 -10.15 14.03 0.61
C TYR A 340 -10.46 14.26 2.10
N TYR A 341 -10.95 15.44 2.52
CA TYR A 341 -11.44 15.63 3.90
C TYR A 341 -12.65 14.73 4.17
N LYS A 342 -13.56 14.64 3.20
CA LYS A 342 -14.70 13.72 3.31
C LYS A 342 -14.23 12.26 3.41
N LEU A 343 -13.26 11.83 2.61
CA LEU A 343 -12.72 10.47 2.65
C LEU A 343 -12.09 10.17 4.02
N ALA A 344 -11.29 11.10 4.57
CA ALA A 344 -10.72 10.97 5.91
C ALA A 344 -11.81 10.80 6.97
N TRP A 345 -12.87 11.61 6.89
CA TRP A 345 -14.02 11.52 7.77
C TRP A 345 -14.83 10.23 7.57
N ASP A 346 -15.01 9.75 6.34
CA ASP A 346 -15.68 8.48 6.05
C ASP A 346 -14.96 7.27 6.69
N TYR A 347 -13.63 7.32 6.80
CA TYR A 347 -12.86 6.29 7.52
C TYR A 347 -13.12 6.26 9.03
N THR A 348 -13.61 7.33 9.63
CA THR A 348 -13.97 7.37 11.07
C THR A 348 -15.31 6.71 11.39
N LYS A 349 -16.11 6.41 10.34
CA LYS A 349 -17.47 5.90 10.56
C LYS A 349 -17.42 4.44 11.04
N PRO A 350 -18.25 4.11 12.05
CA PRO A 350 -18.34 2.75 12.54
C PRO A 350 -18.81 1.81 11.43
N ARG A 351 -18.17 0.68 11.32
CA ARG A 351 -18.54 -0.38 10.38
C ARG A 351 -18.95 -1.61 11.18
N GLN A 352 -19.94 -2.33 10.68
CA GLN A 352 -20.32 -3.62 11.25
C GLN A 352 -19.46 -4.71 10.63
N GLY A 353 -18.65 -5.36 11.45
CA GLY A 353 -17.84 -6.48 11.00
C GLY A 353 -18.65 -7.76 10.87
N GLN A 354 -18.14 -8.65 10.05
CA GLN A 354 -18.73 -9.99 9.88
C GLN A 354 -17.66 -11.03 9.60
N LEU A 355 -17.99 -12.29 9.89
CA LEU A 355 -17.13 -13.45 9.66
C LEU A 355 -17.74 -14.33 8.58
N ILE A 356 -16.98 -14.66 7.55
CA ILE A 356 -17.38 -15.59 6.50
C ILE A 356 -16.42 -16.78 6.52
N LEU A 357 -16.96 -17.97 6.74
CA LEU A 357 -16.19 -19.22 6.72
C LEU A 357 -16.34 -19.87 5.35
N MET A 358 -15.23 -20.14 4.68
CA MET A 358 -15.27 -21.00 3.49
C MET A 358 -15.24 -22.46 3.93
N SER A 359 -16.06 -23.29 3.32
CA SER A 359 -16.09 -24.74 3.59
C SER A 359 -16.04 -25.55 2.29
N GLY A 360 -15.53 -26.76 2.35
CA GLY A 360 -15.47 -27.69 1.22
C GLY A 360 -14.11 -28.36 1.05
N LEU A 361 -14.05 -29.39 0.24
CA LEU A 361 -12.86 -30.20 0.00
C LEU A 361 -11.78 -29.46 -0.79
N SER A 362 -10.57 -30.00 -0.80
CA SER A 362 -9.50 -29.48 -1.68
C SER A 362 -9.93 -29.59 -3.15
N GLY A 363 -9.61 -28.57 -3.95
CA GLY A 363 -10.08 -28.48 -5.35
C GLY A 363 -11.52 -27.99 -5.54
N SER A 364 -12.33 -27.80 -4.46
CA SER A 364 -13.73 -27.35 -4.58
C SER A 364 -13.90 -25.88 -5.03
N GLY A 365 -12.81 -25.11 -5.22
CA GLY A 365 -12.88 -23.73 -5.67
C GLY A 365 -13.03 -22.68 -4.56
N LYS A 366 -12.87 -23.08 -3.27
CA LYS A 366 -12.95 -22.17 -2.12
C LYS A 366 -12.11 -20.91 -2.26
N SER A 367 -10.80 -21.07 -2.49
CA SER A 367 -9.87 -19.93 -2.53
C SER A 367 -10.15 -18.99 -3.70
N THR A 368 -10.58 -19.52 -4.85
CA THR A 368 -11.02 -18.70 -6.00
C THR A 368 -12.28 -17.91 -5.64
N THR A 369 -13.27 -18.58 -5.04
CA THR A 369 -14.50 -17.95 -4.57
C THR A 369 -14.21 -16.89 -3.48
N ALA A 370 -13.33 -17.22 -2.53
CA ALA A 370 -12.94 -16.31 -1.45
C ALA A 370 -12.26 -15.03 -1.98
N ARG A 371 -11.36 -15.15 -2.98
CA ARG A 371 -10.74 -13.99 -3.64
C ARG A 371 -11.77 -13.13 -4.36
N LEU A 372 -12.67 -13.72 -5.15
CA LEU A 372 -13.72 -12.97 -5.83
C LEU A 372 -14.64 -12.25 -4.83
N LEU A 373 -15.01 -12.93 -3.76
CA LEU A 373 -15.87 -12.39 -2.72
C LEU A 373 -15.16 -11.27 -1.94
N SER A 374 -13.88 -11.44 -1.63
CA SER A 374 -13.10 -10.43 -0.90
C SER A 374 -13.01 -9.11 -1.69
N ARG A 375 -12.85 -9.18 -3.00
CA ARG A 375 -12.80 -8.00 -3.88
C ARG A 375 -14.14 -7.28 -3.96
N GLN A 376 -15.25 -8.04 -4.04
CA GLN A 376 -16.59 -7.46 -4.11
C GLN A 376 -17.04 -6.82 -2.79
N LEU A 377 -16.63 -7.38 -1.64
CA LEU A 377 -16.99 -6.91 -0.30
C LEU A 377 -15.95 -5.97 0.32
N GLY A 378 -14.79 -5.81 -0.30
CA GLY A 378 -13.64 -5.19 0.35
C GLY A 378 -13.17 -5.95 1.60
N ALA A 379 -13.35 -7.29 1.61
CA ALA A 379 -13.10 -8.13 2.77
C ALA A 379 -11.62 -8.49 2.93
N ILE A 380 -11.19 -8.70 4.16
CA ILE A 380 -9.89 -9.27 4.47
C ILE A 380 -9.97 -10.80 4.30
N LEU A 381 -9.09 -11.34 3.49
CA LEU A 381 -8.98 -12.76 3.22
C LEU A 381 -7.82 -13.36 4.03
N ILE A 382 -8.12 -14.37 4.86
CA ILE A 382 -7.11 -15.07 5.64
C ILE A 382 -7.17 -16.55 5.26
N ARG A 383 -6.09 -17.05 4.62
CA ARG A 383 -5.98 -18.43 4.18
C ARG A 383 -5.29 -19.29 5.25
N SER A 384 -5.88 -20.44 5.59
CA SER A 384 -5.31 -21.38 6.56
C SER A 384 -3.91 -21.86 6.18
N ASP A 385 -3.64 -22.03 4.89
CA ASP A 385 -2.32 -22.45 4.40
C ASP A 385 -1.26 -21.34 4.66
N ALA A 386 -1.60 -20.07 4.47
CA ALA A 386 -0.72 -18.96 4.80
C ALA A 386 -0.46 -18.87 6.31
N VAL A 387 -1.51 -18.93 7.13
CA VAL A 387 -1.38 -18.92 8.59
C VAL A 387 -0.49 -20.06 9.07
N ARG A 388 -0.68 -21.28 8.54
CA ARG A 388 0.12 -22.46 8.86
C ARG A 388 1.60 -22.24 8.56
N LYS A 389 1.92 -21.75 7.36
CA LYS A 389 3.30 -21.50 6.93
C LYS A 389 3.97 -20.42 7.76
N HIS A 390 3.27 -19.33 8.06
CA HIS A 390 3.78 -18.29 8.97
C HIS A 390 4.05 -18.82 10.38
N LEU A 391 3.15 -19.65 10.95
CA LEU A 391 3.38 -20.27 12.26
C LEU A 391 4.60 -21.18 12.28
N ALA A 392 4.91 -21.82 11.18
CA ALA A 392 6.06 -22.71 11.03
C ALA A 392 7.34 -22.01 10.54
N GLY A 393 7.28 -20.73 10.18
CA GLY A 393 8.42 -20.01 9.59
C GLY A 393 8.83 -20.51 8.20
N VAL A 394 7.88 -21.07 7.43
CA VAL A 394 8.10 -21.59 6.07
C VAL A 394 7.65 -20.55 5.05
N PRO A 395 8.47 -20.25 4.02
CA PRO A 395 8.06 -19.35 2.93
C PRO A 395 6.77 -19.81 2.23
N LEU A 396 5.90 -18.87 1.85
CA LEU A 396 4.55 -19.20 1.37
C LEU A 396 4.54 -20.12 0.15
N LEU A 397 5.47 -19.95 -0.79
CA LEU A 397 5.54 -20.75 -2.03
C LEU A 397 6.35 -22.05 -1.88
N GLU A 398 7.05 -22.24 -0.76
CA GLU A 398 7.74 -23.50 -0.49
C GLU A 398 6.75 -24.57 -0.05
N ARG A 399 6.92 -25.77 -0.54
CA ARG A 399 6.10 -26.91 -0.13
C ARG A 399 6.45 -27.30 1.32
N GLY A 400 5.43 -27.44 2.17
CA GLY A 400 5.61 -27.88 3.54
C GLY A 400 5.92 -29.37 3.64
N GLY A 401 6.68 -29.76 4.69
CA GLY A 401 6.87 -31.13 5.07
C GLY A 401 5.67 -31.69 5.86
N ASP A 402 5.71 -32.98 6.20
CA ASP A 402 4.65 -33.69 6.95
C ASP A 402 4.42 -33.08 8.34
N ASP A 403 5.43 -32.45 8.93
CA ASP A 403 5.37 -31.75 10.22
C ASP A 403 4.40 -30.56 10.20
N LEU A 404 4.13 -29.94 9.06
CA LEU A 404 3.14 -28.88 8.91
C LEU A 404 1.69 -29.38 9.03
N TYR A 405 1.44 -30.67 8.85
CA TYR A 405 0.09 -31.23 8.79
C TYR A 405 -0.25 -32.14 9.97
N THR A 406 0.52 -32.05 11.05
CA THR A 406 0.21 -32.72 12.32
C THR A 406 -1.11 -32.21 12.93
N ALA A 407 -1.73 -33.02 13.79
CA ALA A 407 -2.95 -32.62 14.52
C ALA A 407 -2.72 -31.34 15.36
N GLU A 408 -1.58 -31.25 16.05
CA GLU A 408 -1.20 -30.07 16.85
C GLU A 408 -1.06 -28.80 16.00
N MET A 409 -0.33 -28.87 14.87
CA MET A 409 -0.19 -27.72 13.98
C MET A 409 -1.55 -27.33 13.37
N THR A 410 -2.40 -28.30 13.07
CA THR A 410 -3.75 -28.04 12.58
C THR A 410 -4.60 -27.29 13.61
N GLU A 411 -4.58 -27.73 14.86
CA GLU A 411 -5.26 -27.05 15.96
C GLU A 411 -4.74 -25.60 16.14
N LYS A 412 -3.42 -25.39 16.20
CA LYS A 412 -2.79 -24.06 16.26
C LYS A 412 -3.21 -23.18 15.08
N THR A 413 -3.26 -23.73 13.88
CA THR A 413 -3.65 -23.01 12.67
C THR A 413 -5.09 -22.52 12.75
N TYR A 414 -6.04 -23.38 13.11
CA TYR A 414 -7.45 -22.98 13.20
C TYR A 414 -7.71 -22.03 14.36
N ALA A 415 -7.07 -22.24 15.51
CA ALA A 415 -7.15 -21.31 16.64
C ALA A 415 -6.63 -19.92 16.26
N ARG A 416 -5.48 -19.84 15.59
CA ARG A 416 -4.91 -18.57 15.10
C ARG A 416 -5.79 -17.91 14.04
N LEU A 417 -6.27 -18.70 13.08
CA LEU A 417 -7.16 -18.24 12.01
C LEU A 417 -8.44 -17.60 12.59
N LEU A 418 -9.09 -18.28 13.53
CA LEU A 418 -10.29 -17.79 14.19
C LEU A 418 -10.01 -16.55 15.04
N SER A 419 -8.92 -16.54 15.82
CA SER A 419 -8.51 -15.39 16.63
C SER A 419 -8.31 -14.14 15.77
N LEU A 420 -7.60 -14.24 14.64
CA LEU A 420 -7.43 -13.15 13.67
C LEU A 420 -8.77 -12.68 13.12
N GLY A 421 -9.62 -13.62 12.71
CA GLY A 421 -10.95 -13.32 12.17
C GLY A 421 -11.82 -12.54 13.15
N ILE A 422 -11.90 -12.97 14.40
CA ILE A 422 -12.68 -12.30 15.45
C ILE A 422 -12.09 -10.92 15.77
N THR A 423 -10.76 -10.83 15.89
CA THR A 423 -10.08 -9.56 16.19
C THR A 423 -10.40 -8.50 15.15
N LEU A 424 -10.28 -8.82 13.87
CA LEU A 424 -10.50 -7.89 12.78
C LEU A 424 -12.01 -7.60 12.59
N ALA A 425 -12.87 -8.61 12.71
CA ALA A 425 -14.31 -8.40 12.61
C ALA A 425 -14.85 -7.48 13.73
N ASN A 426 -14.32 -7.55 14.94
CA ASN A 426 -14.64 -6.63 16.03
C ASN A 426 -14.24 -5.17 15.73
N GLN A 427 -13.37 -4.96 14.76
CA GLN A 427 -12.98 -3.62 14.29
C GLN A 427 -13.74 -3.16 13.05
N GLY A 428 -14.76 -3.91 12.65
CA GLY A 428 -15.64 -3.56 11.55
C GLY A 428 -15.20 -4.09 10.19
N TYR A 429 -14.18 -4.97 10.14
CA TYR A 429 -13.82 -5.64 8.89
C TYR A 429 -14.79 -6.78 8.55
N THR A 430 -15.13 -6.94 7.29
CA THR A 430 -15.61 -8.22 6.77
C THR A 430 -14.39 -9.13 6.62
N VAL A 431 -14.38 -10.29 7.27
CA VAL A 431 -13.25 -11.23 7.23
C VAL A 431 -13.68 -12.57 6.64
N ILE A 432 -12.95 -13.05 5.66
CA ILE A 432 -13.15 -14.36 5.03
C ILE A 432 -12.05 -15.30 5.52
N LEU A 433 -12.44 -16.37 6.22
CA LEU A 433 -11.53 -17.43 6.65
C LEU A 433 -11.56 -18.56 5.61
N ASP A 434 -10.52 -18.64 4.78
CA ASP A 434 -10.40 -19.66 3.73
C ASP A 434 -9.70 -20.91 4.29
N ALA A 435 -10.51 -21.84 4.75
CA ALA A 435 -10.09 -23.15 5.25
C ALA A 435 -11.12 -24.22 4.86
N LYS A 436 -10.85 -25.49 5.18
CA LYS A 436 -11.80 -26.57 4.83
C LYS A 436 -13.09 -26.52 5.65
N TYR A 437 -13.01 -26.19 6.93
CA TYR A 437 -14.13 -26.24 7.87
C TYR A 437 -15.01 -27.48 7.70
N ASP A 438 -14.33 -28.63 7.49
CA ASP A 438 -14.93 -29.94 7.25
C ASP A 438 -15.37 -30.64 8.54
N LYS A 439 -14.97 -30.13 9.73
CA LYS A 439 -15.33 -30.64 11.04
C LYS A 439 -16.41 -29.81 11.71
N GLN A 440 -17.43 -30.46 12.27
CA GLN A 440 -18.51 -29.81 13.00
C GLN A 440 -17.98 -28.97 14.18
N GLN A 441 -17.02 -29.50 14.94
CA GLN A 441 -16.44 -28.81 16.08
C GLN A 441 -15.85 -27.45 15.67
N LEU A 442 -15.08 -27.37 14.56
CA LEU A 442 -14.46 -26.14 14.09
C LEU A 442 -15.49 -25.10 13.66
N ARG A 443 -16.58 -25.54 13.02
CA ARG A 443 -17.66 -24.66 12.59
C ARG A 443 -18.45 -24.12 13.79
N GLN A 444 -18.79 -25.00 14.73
CA GLN A 444 -19.52 -24.63 15.96
C GLN A 444 -18.72 -23.68 16.84
N GLU A 445 -17.41 -23.89 16.97
CA GLU A 445 -16.53 -22.99 17.69
C GLU A 445 -16.52 -21.59 17.03
N ALA A 446 -16.37 -21.52 15.71
CA ALA A 446 -16.39 -20.26 14.99
C ALA A 446 -17.74 -19.53 15.12
N ILE A 447 -18.88 -20.25 15.03
CA ILE A 447 -20.22 -19.68 15.23
C ILE A 447 -20.37 -19.19 16.68
N ALA A 448 -19.94 -19.98 17.67
CA ALA A 448 -20.03 -19.60 19.08
C ALA A 448 -19.22 -18.35 19.40
N GLN A 449 -17.98 -18.26 18.90
CA GLN A 449 -17.15 -17.07 19.08
C GLN A 449 -17.74 -15.85 18.38
N ALA A 450 -18.22 -15.98 17.14
CA ALA A 450 -18.89 -14.89 16.43
C ALA A 450 -20.12 -14.37 17.20
N ASN A 451 -20.98 -15.29 17.67
CA ASN A 451 -22.18 -14.94 18.46
C ASN A 451 -21.82 -14.26 19.79
N LYS A 452 -20.79 -14.75 20.49
CA LYS A 452 -20.28 -14.11 21.73
C LYS A 452 -19.88 -12.66 21.51
N HIS A 453 -19.32 -12.35 20.35
CA HIS A 453 -18.90 -11.00 19.97
C HIS A 453 -19.97 -10.23 19.18
N GLN A 454 -21.20 -10.75 19.07
CA GLN A 454 -22.31 -10.15 18.33
C GLN A 454 -21.99 -9.88 16.86
N LEU A 455 -21.11 -10.68 16.26
CA LEU A 455 -20.73 -10.60 14.87
C LEU A 455 -21.68 -11.41 14.00
N LYS A 456 -22.02 -10.88 12.82
CA LYS A 456 -22.69 -11.67 11.79
C LYS A 456 -21.73 -12.75 11.31
N VAL A 457 -22.21 -14.01 11.22
CA VAL A 457 -21.44 -15.13 10.70
C VAL A 457 -22.18 -15.80 9.55
N GLN A 458 -21.44 -16.21 8.51
CA GLN A 458 -21.96 -16.94 7.36
C GLN A 458 -20.97 -18.06 6.97
N ILE A 459 -21.49 -19.20 6.51
CA ILE A 459 -20.67 -20.30 5.99
C ILE A 459 -20.99 -20.46 4.51
N ILE A 460 -19.96 -20.46 3.66
CA ILE A 460 -20.08 -20.68 2.22
C ILE A 460 -19.44 -22.04 1.90
N GLN A 461 -20.28 -23.03 1.64
CA GLN A 461 -19.85 -24.35 1.21
C GLN A 461 -19.66 -24.39 -0.31
N CYS A 462 -18.41 -24.51 -0.76
CA CYS A 462 -18.08 -24.72 -2.16
C CYS A 462 -18.12 -26.19 -2.52
N THR A 463 -18.90 -26.53 -3.55
CA THR A 463 -19.09 -27.91 -4.03
C THR A 463 -18.73 -28.03 -5.50
N ALA A 464 -18.27 -29.23 -5.90
CA ALA A 464 -18.12 -29.66 -7.28
C ALA A 464 -18.08 -31.21 -7.32
N PRO A 465 -18.36 -31.85 -8.48
CA PRO A 465 -18.20 -33.30 -8.64
C PRO A 465 -16.75 -33.75 -8.40
N LEU A 466 -16.57 -34.97 -7.90
CA LEU A 466 -15.25 -35.51 -7.52
C LEU A 466 -14.24 -35.45 -8.67
N GLU A 467 -14.66 -35.77 -9.88
CA GLU A 467 -13.83 -35.71 -11.08
C GLU A 467 -13.27 -34.31 -11.35
N VAL A 468 -14.10 -33.27 -11.11
CA VAL A 468 -13.70 -31.87 -11.24
C VAL A 468 -12.69 -31.48 -10.16
N LEU A 469 -12.89 -31.96 -8.92
CA LEU A 469 -11.92 -31.73 -7.82
C LEU A 469 -10.57 -32.32 -8.17
N GLN A 470 -10.55 -33.56 -8.64
CA GLN A 470 -9.31 -34.27 -9.05
C GLN A 470 -8.60 -33.56 -10.19
N GLN A 471 -9.36 -33.12 -11.22
CA GLN A 471 -8.76 -32.40 -12.35
C GLN A 471 -8.14 -31.08 -11.93
N ARG A 472 -8.88 -30.27 -11.13
CA ARG A 472 -8.37 -28.99 -10.62
C ARG A 472 -7.11 -29.15 -9.76
N LEU A 473 -7.00 -30.21 -8.97
CA LEU A 473 -5.81 -30.48 -8.17
C LEU A 473 -4.60 -30.91 -9.02
N ARG A 474 -4.81 -31.63 -10.13
CA ARG A 474 -3.74 -31.98 -11.08
C ARG A 474 -3.23 -30.74 -11.84
N ASP A 475 -4.14 -29.82 -12.20
CA ASP A 475 -3.80 -28.65 -13.01
C ASP A 475 -3.25 -27.49 -12.16
N ARG A 476 -3.32 -27.60 -10.83
CA ARG A 476 -2.92 -26.52 -9.92
C ARG A 476 -1.43 -26.28 -9.91
N THR A 477 -1.01 -25.06 -10.20
CA THR A 477 0.37 -24.59 -10.15
C THR A 477 0.44 -23.24 -9.44
N GLY A 478 1.55 -22.94 -8.74
CA GLY A 478 1.84 -21.63 -8.15
C GLY A 478 0.91 -21.21 -7.00
N ASP A 479 0.22 -22.15 -6.32
CA ASP A 479 -0.59 -21.88 -5.15
C ASP A 479 0.17 -22.24 -3.86
N ILE A 480 -0.14 -21.52 -2.77
CA ILE A 480 0.44 -21.77 -1.45
C ILE A 480 -0.09 -23.05 -0.77
N ALA A 481 -1.20 -23.60 -1.27
CA ALA A 481 -1.80 -24.81 -0.72
C ALA A 481 -1.09 -26.09 -1.24
N ASP A 482 -0.71 -26.99 -0.33
CA ASP A 482 0.06 -28.19 -0.61
C ASP A 482 -0.77 -29.45 -0.90
N ALA A 483 -2.12 -29.39 -0.80
CA ALA A 483 -3.00 -30.56 -0.94
C ALA A 483 -2.91 -31.18 -2.35
N THR A 484 -2.79 -32.50 -2.41
CA THR A 484 -2.73 -33.32 -3.64
C THR A 484 -4.02 -34.14 -3.84
N VAL A 485 -4.14 -34.80 -5.00
CA VAL A 485 -5.29 -35.66 -5.34
C VAL A 485 -5.42 -36.82 -4.35
N ASP A 486 -4.29 -37.35 -3.85
CA ASP A 486 -4.27 -38.51 -2.94
C ASP A 486 -4.97 -38.24 -1.60
N LEU A 487 -5.07 -36.97 -1.21
CA LEU A 487 -5.75 -36.57 0.03
C LEU A 487 -7.27 -36.51 -0.10
N LEU A 488 -7.84 -36.51 -1.31
CA LEU A 488 -9.28 -36.32 -1.51
C LEU A 488 -10.13 -37.42 -0.88
N GLU A 489 -9.74 -38.70 -1.04
CA GLU A 489 -10.50 -39.81 -0.50
C GLU A 489 -10.55 -39.75 1.03
N SER A 490 -9.43 -39.47 1.66
CA SER A 490 -9.36 -39.32 3.12
C SER A 490 -10.20 -38.10 3.59
N GLN A 491 -10.16 -36.98 2.85
CA GLN A 491 -10.95 -35.80 3.18
C GLN A 491 -12.46 -36.07 3.04
N LEU A 492 -12.90 -36.82 2.02
CA LEU A 492 -14.30 -37.21 1.84
C LEU A 492 -14.81 -38.06 3.02
N ASN A 493 -14.01 -39.03 3.46
CA ASN A 493 -14.36 -39.92 4.55
C ASN A 493 -14.38 -39.23 5.93
N LEU A 494 -13.59 -38.14 6.07
CA LEU A 494 -13.47 -37.42 7.33
C LEU A 494 -14.39 -36.19 7.43
N ALA A 495 -14.96 -35.72 6.30
CA ALA A 495 -15.86 -34.56 6.30
C ALA A 495 -17.18 -34.89 7.04
N GLU A 496 -17.57 -34.01 7.95
CA GLU A 496 -18.78 -34.14 8.73
C GLU A 496 -19.90 -33.30 8.12
N PRO A 497 -21.12 -33.88 7.95
CA PRO A 497 -22.26 -33.17 7.41
C PRO A 497 -22.65 -31.96 8.27
N PHE A 498 -23.33 -30.99 7.65
CA PHE A 498 -23.88 -29.84 8.38
C PHE A 498 -25.10 -30.26 9.20
N THR A 499 -25.19 -29.80 10.44
CA THR A 499 -26.32 -30.03 11.32
C THR A 499 -27.49 -29.08 11.05
N GLU A 500 -28.67 -29.37 11.58
CA GLU A 500 -29.84 -28.49 11.48
C GLU A 500 -29.56 -27.10 12.09
N GLU A 501 -28.77 -27.04 13.17
CA GLU A 501 -28.38 -25.79 13.85
C GLU A 501 -27.43 -24.93 13.01
N GLU A 502 -26.64 -25.53 12.11
CA GLU A 502 -25.72 -24.84 11.23
C GLU A 502 -26.39 -24.32 9.95
N LYS A 503 -27.53 -24.90 9.53
CA LYS A 503 -28.25 -24.54 8.30
C LYS A 503 -28.61 -23.04 8.17
N PRO A 504 -28.99 -22.33 9.25
CA PRO A 504 -29.26 -20.89 9.15
C PRO A 504 -28.07 -20.05 8.68
N TYR A 505 -26.86 -20.52 8.90
CA TYR A 505 -25.61 -19.85 8.52
C TYR A 505 -25.10 -20.29 7.14
N LEU A 506 -25.63 -21.40 6.59
CA LEU A 506 -25.06 -22.10 5.44
C LEU A 506 -25.61 -21.58 4.11
N LYS A 507 -24.70 -21.29 3.18
CA LYS A 507 -24.95 -21.11 1.75
C LYS A 507 -24.12 -22.12 0.97
N ILE A 508 -24.76 -22.81 0.02
CA ILE A 508 -24.09 -23.78 -0.85
C ILE A 508 -23.86 -23.14 -2.21
N LEU A 509 -22.64 -23.26 -2.72
CA LEU A 509 -22.23 -22.72 -3.99
C LEU A 509 -21.62 -23.81 -4.88
N ASP A 510 -22.25 -24.05 -6.03
CA ASP A 510 -21.72 -24.94 -7.06
C ASP A 510 -20.67 -24.20 -7.89
N THR A 511 -19.39 -24.55 -7.69
CA THR A 511 -18.28 -23.87 -8.36
C THR A 511 -18.05 -24.33 -9.80
N THR A 512 -18.87 -25.23 -10.34
CA THR A 512 -18.89 -25.58 -11.77
C THR A 512 -19.70 -24.57 -12.58
N GLN A 513 -20.58 -23.81 -11.93
CA GLN A 513 -21.42 -22.79 -12.53
C GLN A 513 -20.75 -21.40 -12.48
N PRO A 514 -21.17 -20.44 -13.31
CA PRO A 514 -20.65 -19.07 -13.26
C PRO A 514 -20.79 -18.44 -11.86
N GLN A 515 -19.66 -18.16 -11.22
CA GLN A 515 -19.63 -17.72 -9.81
C GLN A 515 -20.23 -16.32 -9.59
N GLN A 516 -20.09 -15.41 -10.57
CA GLN A 516 -20.55 -14.01 -10.40
C GLN A 516 -22.05 -13.88 -10.10
N ALA A 517 -22.89 -14.72 -10.70
CA ALA A 517 -24.34 -14.71 -10.45
C ALA A 517 -24.66 -15.22 -9.04
N GLN A 518 -24.04 -16.33 -8.63
CA GLN A 518 -24.24 -16.94 -7.33
C GLN A 518 -23.73 -16.04 -6.18
N LEU A 519 -22.57 -15.39 -6.37
CA LEU A 519 -22.02 -14.45 -5.37
C LEU A 519 -22.91 -13.24 -5.13
N LYS A 520 -23.61 -12.73 -6.18
CA LYS A 520 -24.59 -11.65 -6.00
C LYS A 520 -25.75 -12.05 -5.07
N GLU A 521 -26.17 -13.32 -5.07
CA GLU A 521 -27.21 -13.81 -4.17
C GLU A 521 -26.67 -13.97 -2.74
N VAL A 522 -25.44 -14.43 -2.61
CA VAL A 522 -24.77 -14.56 -1.30
C VAL A 522 -24.59 -13.19 -0.62
N ILE A 523 -24.27 -12.14 -1.39
CA ILE A 523 -24.01 -10.79 -0.87
C ILE A 523 -25.32 -10.05 -0.51
N ARG A 524 -26.43 -10.31 -1.21
CA ARG A 524 -27.70 -9.58 -1.00
C ARG A 524 -28.47 -9.98 0.26
N GLN A 525 -28.09 -11.07 0.91
CA GLN A 525 -28.71 -11.61 2.12
C GLN A 525 -27.85 -11.39 3.36
#